data_f0ecc22d60c5b440b815cdcefea3b587
#
_entry.id   f0ecc22d60c5b440b815cdcefea3b587
#
_cell.length_a   1.000
_cell.length_b   1.000
_cell.length_c   1.000
_cell.angle_alpha   90.00
_cell.angle_beta   90.00
_cell.angle_gamma   90.00
#
_symmetry.space_group_name_H-M   'P 1'
#
loop_
_entity.id
_entity.type
_entity.pdbx_description
1 polymer ?
#
loop_
_entity_poly.entity_id
_entity_poly.type
_entity_poly.pdbx_seq_one_letter_code
_entity_poly.pdbx_strand_id
1 'polypeptide(L)'
;MYNGVGMYFEILGEISEIEVIATGHGIDVLKFLRKRYGAGQWRKLKGIAKVRKRNGSMRWAEVHWYEAHGIGRKGWKIKRFLD
;
A
#
# COMPACT_ATOMS: atom_id res chain seq x y z
N MET A 1 9.85 -3.84 2.91
CA MET A 1 8.53 -3.65 3.56
C MET A 1 7.82 -4.98 3.71
N TYR A 2 7.27 -5.20 4.85
CA TYR A 2 6.56 -6.43 5.18
C TYR A 2 5.05 -6.17 5.17
N ASN A 3 4.28 -6.99 4.51
CA ASN A 3 2.83 -6.78 4.40
C ASN A 3 1.99 -7.90 5.02
N GLY A 4 2.48 -8.49 6.07
CA GLY A 4 1.67 -9.36 6.95
C GLY A 4 1.57 -10.82 6.56
N VAL A 5 1.95 -11.21 5.35
CA VAL A 5 1.87 -12.61 4.92
C VAL A 5 3.24 -13.17 4.56
N GLY A 6 4.27 -12.62 5.15
CA GLY A 6 5.63 -13.06 4.90
C GLY A 6 6.21 -12.56 3.58
N MET A 7 5.45 -11.81 2.83
CA MET A 7 5.92 -11.25 1.58
C MET A 7 6.68 -9.96 1.84
N TYR A 8 7.91 -9.90 1.35
CA TYR A 8 8.72 -8.70 1.42
C TYR A 8 8.94 -8.13 0.03
N PHE A 9 8.87 -6.82 -0.08
CA PHE A 9 9.23 -6.12 -1.30
C PHE A 9 9.58 -4.67 -0.99
N GLU A 10 10.30 -4.05 -1.91
CA GLU A 10 10.65 -2.63 -1.84
C GLU A 10 10.03 -1.91 -3.02
N ILE A 11 9.55 -0.71 -2.78
CA ILE A 11 9.12 0.19 -3.85
C ILE A 11 10.37 0.90 -4.38
N LEU A 12 10.58 0.85 -5.69
CA LEU A 12 11.71 1.49 -6.35
C LEU A 12 11.21 2.70 -7.13
N GLY A 13 11.72 3.88 -6.76
CA GLY A 13 11.34 5.11 -7.45
C GLY A 13 9.94 5.58 -7.10
N GLU A 14 9.33 6.31 -8.02
CA GLU A 14 8.04 6.93 -7.79
C GLU A 14 6.89 6.01 -8.16
N ILE A 15 5.74 6.23 -7.52
CA ILE A 15 4.51 5.53 -7.84
C ILE A 15 3.73 6.42 -8.79
N SER A 16 3.23 5.84 -9.88
CA SER A 16 2.43 6.54 -10.86
C SER A 16 0.97 6.09 -10.84
N GLU A 17 0.11 6.83 -11.53
CA GLU A 17 -1.30 6.54 -11.69
C GLU A 17 -2.01 6.26 -10.35
N ILE A 18 -1.73 7.13 -9.39
CA ILE A 18 -2.29 7.01 -8.04
C ILE A 18 -3.78 7.36 -8.06
N GLU A 19 -4.59 6.48 -7.49
CA GLU A 19 -6.03 6.68 -7.33
C GLU A 19 -6.45 6.36 -5.92
N VAL A 20 -7.36 7.18 -5.37
CA VAL A 20 -8.05 6.85 -4.13
C VAL A 20 -9.20 5.90 -4.47
N ILE A 21 -9.22 4.73 -3.86
CA ILE A 21 -10.22 3.69 -4.16
C ILE A 21 -11.20 3.46 -3.01
N ALA A 22 -10.93 3.98 -1.82
CA ALA A 22 -11.87 3.95 -0.70
C ALA A 22 -11.48 5.00 0.32
N THR A 23 -12.45 5.52 1.05
CA THR A 23 -12.22 6.49 2.12
C THR A 23 -13.04 6.11 3.34
N GLY A 24 -12.50 6.42 4.52
CA GLY A 24 -13.19 6.26 5.79
C GLY A 24 -13.89 4.90 5.92
N HIS A 25 -15.20 4.92 6.15
CA HIS A 25 -15.97 3.69 6.37
C HIS A 25 -16.06 2.78 5.14
N GLY A 26 -15.65 3.25 3.97
CA GLY A 26 -15.51 2.40 2.79
C GLY A 26 -14.28 1.49 2.84
N ILE A 27 -13.43 1.66 3.84
CA ILE A 27 -12.24 0.84 4.03
C ILE A 27 -12.57 -0.31 4.98
N ASP A 28 -12.44 -1.55 4.49
CA ASP A 28 -12.77 -2.74 5.28
C ASP A 28 -11.97 -2.86 6.57
N VAL A 29 -10.71 -2.44 6.54
CA VAL A 29 -9.80 -2.56 7.70
C VAL A 29 -9.66 -1.26 8.49
N LEU A 30 -10.61 -0.35 8.38
CA LEU A 30 -10.52 0.96 9.03
C LEU A 30 -10.29 0.86 10.54
N LYS A 31 -11.01 -0.02 11.19
CA LYS A 31 -10.90 -0.22 12.64
C LYS A 31 -9.49 -0.65 13.03
N PHE A 32 -8.91 -1.56 12.25
CA PHE A 32 -7.54 -2.01 12.44
C PHE A 32 -6.54 -0.86 12.25
N LEU A 33 -6.72 -0.07 11.20
CA LEU A 33 -5.83 1.06 10.92
C LEU A 33 -5.84 2.08 12.06
N ARG A 34 -7.03 2.40 12.56
CA ARG A 34 -7.18 3.34 13.67
C ARG A 34 -6.53 2.83 14.94
N LYS A 35 -6.70 1.56 15.21
CA LYS A 35 -6.12 0.95 16.41
C LYS A 35 -4.60 0.84 16.32
N ARG A 36 -4.10 0.47 15.15
CA ARG A 36 -2.67 0.19 14.96
C ARG A 36 -1.84 1.47 14.79
N TYR A 37 -2.36 2.44 14.05
CA TYR A 37 -1.59 3.61 13.62
C TYR A 37 -2.16 4.93 14.13
N GLY A 38 -3.42 4.97 14.49
CA GLY A 38 -4.05 6.16 15.02
C GLY A 38 -5.31 6.57 14.29
N ALA A 39 -6.09 7.40 14.95
CA ALA A 39 -7.28 7.99 14.37
C ALA A 39 -6.85 9.03 13.33
N GLY A 40 -7.42 8.94 12.16
CA GLY A 40 -7.12 9.86 11.07
C GLY A 40 -8.15 9.71 9.98
N GLN A 41 -8.07 10.55 8.99
CA GLN A 41 -8.91 10.43 7.81
C GLN A 41 -8.24 9.47 6.83
N TRP A 42 -8.49 8.20 7.03
CA TRP A 42 -7.84 7.14 6.27
C TRP A 42 -8.39 7.04 4.86
N ARG A 43 -7.49 6.78 3.92
CA ARG A 43 -7.80 6.51 2.52
C ARG A 43 -7.09 5.25 2.10
N LYS A 44 -7.71 4.52 1.20
CA LYS A 44 -7.06 3.39 0.52
C LYS A 44 -6.74 3.84 -0.90
N LEU A 45 -5.51 3.60 -1.33
CA LEU A 45 -5.02 4.05 -2.63
C LEU A 45 -4.44 2.88 -3.40
N LYS A 46 -4.34 3.06 -4.71
CA LYS A 46 -3.60 2.16 -5.58
C LYS A 46 -2.72 2.98 -6.51
N GLY A 47 -1.72 2.33 -7.06
CA GLY A 47 -0.85 2.94 -8.05
C GLY A 47 0.01 1.88 -8.72
N ILE A 48 0.84 2.34 -9.65
CA ILE A 48 1.76 1.48 -10.38
C ILE A 48 3.17 1.82 -9.95
N ALA A 49 3.94 0.80 -9.59
CA ALA A 49 5.31 0.98 -9.14
C ALA A 49 6.19 -0.16 -9.58
N LYS A 50 7.47 0.13 -9.72
CA LYS A 50 8.47 -0.92 -9.87
C LYS A 50 8.81 -1.42 -8.48
N VAL A 51 8.80 -2.73 -8.30
CA VAL A 51 9.09 -3.33 -7.01
C VAL A 51 10.26 -4.29 -7.14
N ARG A 52 11.05 -4.37 -6.06
CA ARG A 52 12.07 -5.41 -5.92
C ARG A 52 11.55 -6.45 -4.97
N LYS A 53 11.48 -7.69 -5.46
CA LYS A 53 11.04 -8.82 -4.65
C LYS A 53 12.16 -9.29 -3.74
N ARG A 54 11.82 -10.12 -2.77
CA ARG A 54 12.77 -10.65 -1.81
C ARG A 54 13.95 -11.38 -2.47
N ASN A 55 13.69 -12.05 -3.60
CA ASN A 55 14.74 -12.75 -4.34
C ASN A 55 15.61 -11.83 -5.21
N GLY A 56 15.39 -10.51 -5.13
CA GLY A 56 16.14 -9.52 -5.88
C GLY A 56 15.59 -9.19 -7.25
N SER A 57 14.62 -9.93 -7.76
CA SER A 57 14.06 -9.63 -9.07
C SER A 57 13.19 -8.38 -9.01
N MET A 58 13.18 -7.62 -10.10
CA MET A 58 12.42 -6.38 -10.19
C MET A 58 11.27 -6.56 -11.16
N ARG A 59 10.09 -6.10 -10.78
CA ARG A 59 8.89 -6.22 -11.59
C ARG A 59 8.01 -4.99 -11.45
N TRP A 60 7.22 -4.71 -12.46
CA TRP A 60 6.17 -3.71 -12.37
C TRP A 60 4.94 -4.34 -11.72
N ALA A 61 4.29 -3.57 -10.84
CA ALA A 61 3.17 -4.09 -10.06
C ALA A 61 2.14 -3.01 -9.80
N GLU A 62 0.90 -3.43 -9.66
CA GLU A 62 -0.13 -2.61 -9.06
C GLU A 62 0.01 -2.80 -7.55
N VAL A 63 0.24 -1.70 -6.84
CA VAL A 63 0.39 -1.71 -5.39
C VAL A 63 -0.77 -0.96 -4.74
N HIS A 64 -1.17 -1.43 -3.57
CA HIS A 64 -2.21 -0.79 -2.77
C HIS A 64 -1.61 -0.44 -1.41
N TRP A 65 -2.11 0.62 -0.82
CA TRP A 65 -1.69 1.05 0.52
C TRP A 65 -2.78 1.90 1.14
N TYR A 66 -2.59 2.22 2.41
CA TYR A 66 -3.44 3.12 3.16
C TYR A 66 -2.63 4.32 3.58
N GLU A 67 -3.27 5.48 3.66
CA GLU A 67 -2.59 6.64 4.21
C GLU A 67 -3.58 7.55 4.91
N ALA A 68 -3.05 8.32 5.86
CA ALA A 68 -3.78 9.38 6.52
C ALA A 68 -2.81 10.54 6.72
N HIS A 69 -3.31 11.77 6.58
CA HIS A 69 -2.50 12.94 6.77
C HIS A 69 -1.89 12.96 8.17
N GLY A 70 -0.60 13.22 8.27
CA GLY A 70 0.12 13.23 9.54
C GLY A 70 0.58 11.86 10.02
N ILE A 71 0.10 10.78 9.42
CA ILE A 71 0.49 9.42 9.81
C ILE A 71 1.39 8.79 8.74
N GLY A 72 1.10 9.06 7.46
CA GLY A 72 1.87 8.55 6.35
C GLY A 72 1.26 7.32 5.72
N ARG A 73 2.06 6.62 4.91
CA ARG A 73 1.65 5.47 4.11
C ARG A 73 1.90 4.18 4.88
N LYS A 74 0.90 3.31 4.92
CA LYS A 74 0.93 2.07 5.70
C LYS A 74 0.29 0.94 4.91
N GLY A 75 0.62 -0.30 5.29
CA GLY A 75 -0.07 -1.48 4.80
C GLY A 75 0.12 -1.76 3.32
N TRP A 76 1.32 -1.58 2.84
CA TRP A 76 1.67 -1.84 1.45
C TRP A 76 1.43 -3.29 1.06
N LYS A 77 0.90 -3.47 -0.15
CA LYS A 77 0.66 -4.81 -0.67
C LYS A 77 0.71 -4.78 -2.19
N ILE A 78 1.28 -5.83 -2.76
CA ILE A 78 1.22 -6.05 -4.20
C ILE A 78 -0.11 -6.70 -4.50
N LYS A 79 -0.91 -6.03 -5.34
CA LYS A 79 -2.19 -6.57 -5.77
C LYS A 79 -2.01 -7.56 -6.91
N ARG A 80 -1.15 -7.21 -7.86
CA ARG A 80 -0.81 -8.07 -9.00
C ARG A 80 0.43 -7.52 -9.70
N PHE A 81 1.10 -8.40 -10.42
CA PHE A 81 2.20 -8.00 -11.31
C PHE A 81 1.65 -7.64 -12.67
N LEU A 82 2.32 -6.68 -13.33
CA LEU A 82 1.86 -6.13 -14.61
C LEU A 82 2.76 -6.52 -15.80
N ASP A 83 3.87 -7.20 -15.54
CA ASP A 83 4.82 -7.61 -16.58
C ASP A 83 5.08 -9.11 -16.60
#